data_b17948027f73c64810cd15335241cf83
#
_entry.id   b17948027f73c64810cd15335241cf83
#
_cell.length_a   1.000
_cell.length_b   1.000
_cell.length_c   1.000
_cell.angle_alpha   90.00
_cell.angle_beta   90.00
_cell.angle_gamma   90.00
#
_symmetry.space_group_name_H-M   'P 1'
#
loop_
_entity.id
_entity.type
_entity.pdbx_description
1 polymer ?
#
loop_
_entity_poly.entity_id
_entity_poly.type
_entity_poly.pdbx_seq_one_letter_code
_entity_poly.pdbx_strand_id
1 'polypeptide(L)'
;MAAHARGLICMPMSEEYIEKLDLPQMCSDNTDNHCTAFTVSIDHVDTTTGISAYERGITAMKVVEEDAKPKDFRRPGHMFPLRAKQGGVLVRNGHTEATVDLMVLAGLKPVGLCC
;
A
#
# COMPACT_ATOMS: atom_id res chain seq x y z
N MET A 1 -11.12 1.37 -10.54
CA MET A 1 -9.71 1.77 -10.73
C MET A 1 -9.02 0.93 -11.78
N ALA A 2 -8.89 -0.39 -11.64
CA ALA A 2 -8.13 -1.25 -12.54
C ALA A 2 -8.47 -1.12 -14.06
N ALA A 3 -9.73 -0.90 -14.41
CA ALA A 3 -10.16 -0.80 -15.81
C ALA A 3 -9.90 0.58 -16.46
N HIS A 4 -9.77 1.65 -15.67
CA HIS A 4 -9.81 3.01 -16.20
C HIS A 4 -8.64 3.91 -15.82
N ALA A 5 -7.92 3.61 -14.74
CA ALA A 5 -6.86 4.48 -14.23
C ALA A 5 -5.57 4.46 -15.07
N ARG A 6 -5.32 3.39 -15.81
CA ARG A 6 -4.21 3.23 -16.78
C ARG A 6 -2.80 3.31 -16.17
N GLY A 7 -2.66 3.17 -14.88
CA GLY A 7 -1.37 3.19 -14.19
C GLY A 7 -1.21 2.03 -13.21
N LEU A 8 -0.06 1.99 -12.55
CA LEU A 8 0.21 1.04 -11.49
C LEU A 8 -0.69 1.35 -10.28
N ILE A 9 -1.46 0.36 -9.83
CA ILE A 9 -2.25 0.51 -8.60
C ILE A 9 -1.33 0.31 -7.41
N CYS A 10 -1.15 1.39 -6.67
CA CYS A 10 -0.37 1.41 -5.44
C CYS A 10 -1.27 1.49 -4.21
N MET A 11 -0.73 1.10 -3.07
CA MET A 11 -1.45 1.08 -1.80
C MET A 11 -0.69 1.88 -0.74
N PRO A 12 -0.79 3.23 -0.77
CA PRO A 12 -0.24 4.07 0.28
C PRO A 12 -0.79 3.71 1.65
N MET A 13 0.09 3.63 2.65
CA MET A 13 -0.29 3.36 4.03
C MET A 13 0.66 4.05 5.02
N SER A 14 0.15 4.26 6.23
CA SER A 14 0.97 4.82 7.30
C SER A 14 2.11 3.89 7.70
N GLU A 15 3.13 4.46 8.33
CA GLU A 15 4.27 3.70 8.84
C GLU A 15 3.84 2.59 9.82
N GLU A 16 2.83 2.85 10.64
CA GLU A 16 2.25 1.86 11.56
C GLU A 16 1.79 0.58 10.83
N TYR A 17 1.11 0.72 9.68
CA TYR A 17 0.67 -0.44 8.89
C TYR A 17 1.84 -1.16 8.20
N ILE A 18 2.83 -0.40 7.74
CA ILE A 18 4.07 -0.98 7.18
C ILE A 18 4.77 -1.85 8.22
N GLU A 19 4.90 -1.35 9.45
CA GLU A 19 5.53 -2.08 10.56
C GLU A 19 4.68 -3.26 11.03
N LYS A 20 3.38 -3.06 11.22
CA LYS A 20 2.43 -4.12 11.62
C LYS A 20 2.50 -5.33 10.68
N LEU A 21 2.65 -5.08 9.38
CA LEU A 21 2.69 -6.13 8.36
C LEU A 21 4.12 -6.56 7.99
N ASP A 22 5.13 -6.01 8.68
CA ASP A 22 6.55 -6.30 8.44
C ASP A 22 6.89 -6.19 6.94
N LEU A 23 6.65 -5.03 6.34
CA LEU A 23 6.86 -4.76 4.92
C LEU A 23 8.20 -4.05 4.70
N PRO A 24 9.28 -4.78 4.35
CA PRO A 24 10.57 -4.17 4.06
C PRO A 24 10.54 -3.37 2.76
N GLN A 25 11.45 -2.43 2.62
CA GLN A 25 11.62 -1.69 1.38
C GLN A 25 11.93 -2.63 0.22
N MET A 26 11.42 -2.30 -0.97
CA MET A 26 11.64 -3.08 -2.19
C MET A 26 13.12 -3.11 -2.58
N CYS A 27 13.81 -1.99 -2.42
CA CYS A 27 15.23 -1.83 -2.75
C CYS A 27 15.99 -1.27 -1.53
N SER A 28 17.20 -1.79 -1.30
CA SER A 28 18.09 -1.26 -0.25
C SER A 28 18.61 0.14 -0.60
N ASP A 29 18.79 0.42 -1.89
CA ASP A 29 19.18 1.73 -2.43
C ASP A 29 18.07 2.22 -3.35
N ASN A 30 17.35 3.26 -2.91
CA ASN A 30 16.22 3.81 -3.66
C ASN A 30 16.72 4.92 -4.60
N THR A 31 16.83 4.59 -5.88
CA THR A 31 17.26 5.51 -6.96
C THR A 31 16.09 6.16 -7.70
N ASP A 32 14.84 6.02 -7.21
CA ASP A 32 13.68 6.68 -7.81
C ASP A 32 13.81 8.20 -7.74
N ASN A 33 13.45 8.89 -8.83
CA ASN A 33 13.55 10.34 -8.94
C ASN A 33 12.81 11.11 -7.84
N HIS A 34 11.76 10.52 -7.30
CA HIS A 34 10.95 11.10 -6.21
C HIS A 34 11.16 10.40 -4.88
N CYS A 35 12.09 9.45 -4.81
CA CYS A 35 12.34 8.62 -3.64
C CYS A 35 11.06 7.98 -3.09
N THR A 36 10.17 7.52 -3.98
CA THR A 36 8.93 6.87 -3.61
C THR A 36 9.24 5.58 -2.83
N ALA A 37 8.73 5.50 -1.62
CA ALA A 37 9.09 4.42 -0.70
C ALA A 37 8.26 3.15 -0.96
N PHE A 38 8.53 2.48 -2.09
CA PHE A 38 7.98 1.16 -2.38
C PHE A 38 8.47 0.13 -1.37
N THR A 39 7.54 -0.68 -0.89
CA THR A 39 7.86 -1.91 -0.14
C THR A 39 7.79 -3.12 -1.07
N VAL A 40 8.11 -4.30 -0.54
CA VAL A 40 7.82 -5.55 -1.25
C VAL A 40 6.34 -5.61 -1.60
N SER A 41 6.03 -6.10 -2.80
CA SER A 41 4.64 -6.31 -3.22
C SER A 41 4.02 -7.51 -2.52
N ILE A 42 2.70 -7.49 -2.34
CA ILE A 42 1.98 -8.49 -1.56
C ILE A 42 0.70 -8.98 -2.25
N ASP A 43 0.29 -10.20 -1.91
CA ASP A 43 -1.03 -10.76 -2.17
C ASP A 43 -1.54 -11.47 -0.92
N HIS A 44 -2.82 -11.38 -0.61
CA HIS A 44 -3.39 -12.13 0.51
C HIS A 44 -3.40 -13.64 0.21
N VAL A 45 -3.21 -14.46 1.24
CA VAL A 45 -3.17 -15.94 1.09
C VAL A 45 -4.47 -16.55 0.54
N ASP A 46 -5.61 -15.88 0.70
CA ASP A 46 -6.91 -16.31 0.16
C ASP A 46 -7.07 -16.05 -1.35
N THR A 47 -6.09 -15.44 -2.01
CA THR A 47 -6.11 -15.23 -3.45
C THR A 47 -5.44 -16.39 -4.19
N THR A 48 -5.75 -16.56 -5.48
CA THR A 48 -5.08 -17.52 -6.36
C THR A 48 -3.82 -16.91 -6.95
N THR A 49 -3.89 -16.29 -8.14
CA THR A 49 -2.76 -15.53 -8.71
C THR A 49 -2.62 -14.14 -8.08
N GLY A 50 -3.71 -13.55 -7.58
CA GLY A 50 -3.71 -12.24 -6.93
C GLY A 50 -3.85 -11.05 -7.88
N ILE A 51 -3.79 -11.25 -9.20
CA ILE A 51 -3.72 -10.16 -10.20
C ILE A 51 -5.09 -9.61 -10.62
N SER A 52 -6.18 -10.37 -10.53
CA SER A 52 -7.49 -9.87 -10.93
C SER A 52 -7.88 -8.64 -10.09
N ALA A 53 -8.72 -7.77 -10.65
CA ALA A 53 -9.22 -6.60 -9.91
C ALA A 53 -9.92 -7.01 -8.60
N TYR A 54 -10.63 -8.13 -8.64
CA TYR A 54 -11.30 -8.70 -7.49
C TYR A 54 -10.30 -9.14 -6.41
N GLU A 55 -9.27 -9.92 -6.78
CA GLU A 55 -8.28 -10.42 -5.82
C GLU A 55 -7.38 -9.30 -5.25
N ARG A 56 -7.04 -8.28 -6.05
CA ARG A 56 -6.38 -7.09 -5.53
C ARG A 56 -7.25 -6.34 -4.52
N GLY A 57 -8.56 -6.31 -4.76
CA GLY A 57 -9.54 -5.80 -3.80
C GLY A 57 -9.56 -6.60 -2.50
N ILE A 58 -9.52 -7.94 -2.56
CA ILE A 58 -9.39 -8.80 -1.38
C ILE A 58 -8.12 -8.44 -0.59
N THR A 59 -6.97 -8.39 -1.25
CA THR A 59 -5.70 -8.04 -0.60
C THR A 59 -5.79 -6.68 0.10
N ALA A 60 -6.34 -5.66 -0.57
CA ALA A 60 -6.50 -4.33 0.02
C ALA A 60 -7.42 -4.31 1.24
N MET A 61 -8.54 -5.04 1.19
CA MET A 61 -9.46 -5.14 2.32
C MET A 61 -8.84 -5.88 3.51
N LYS A 62 -8.10 -6.95 3.24
CA LYS A 62 -7.44 -7.74 4.27
C LYS A 62 -6.33 -6.99 5.02
N VAL A 63 -5.63 -6.07 4.35
CA VAL A 63 -4.61 -5.22 4.99
C VAL A 63 -5.19 -4.42 6.15
N VAL A 64 -6.41 -3.94 6.04
CA VAL A 64 -7.04 -3.08 7.05
C VAL A 64 -7.81 -3.84 8.14
N GLU A 65 -7.84 -5.17 8.11
CA GLU A 65 -8.41 -5.97 9.20
C GLU A 65 -7.58 -5.83 10.48
N GLU A 66 -8.24 -5.84 11.63
CA GLU A 66 -7.56 -5.62 12.92
C GLU A 66 -6.58 -6.74 13.27
N ASP A 67 -6.93 -7.97 12.90
CA ASP A 67 -6.14 -9.17 13.14
C ASP A 67 -5.18 -9.53 12.01
N ALA A 68 -5.04 -8.68 10.97
CA ALA A 68 -4.11 -8.88 9.88
C ALA A 68 -2.66 -9.02 10.38
N LYS A 69 -1.97 -10.05 9.89
CA LYS A 69 -0.61 -10.44 10.29
C LYS A 69 0.31 -10.58 9.09
N PRO A 70 1.62 -10.44 9.23
CA PRO A 70 2.59 -10.60 8.14
C PRO A 70 2.44 -11.90 7.36
N LYS A 71 2.14 -13.02 8.03
CA LYS A 71 1.97 -14.35 7.45
C LYS A 71 0.75 -14.50 6.53
N ASP A 72 -0.21 -13.59 6.63
CA ASP A 72 -1.42 -13.62 5.82
C ASP A 72 -1.19 -13.06 4.41
N PHE A 73 0.02 -12.54 4.15
CA PHE A 73 0.41 -11.93 2.88
C PHE A 73 1.63 -12.61 2.26
N ARG A 74 1.44 -13.16 1.06
CA ARG A 74 2.52 -13.69 0.22
C ARG A 74 3.36 -12.55 -0.33
N ARG A 75 4.64 -12.81 -0.57
CA ARG A 75 5.66 -11.88 -1.07
C ARG A 75 6.57 -12.61 -2.05
N PRO A 76 6.75 -12.10 -3.28
CA PRO A 76 6.10 -10.93 -3.89
C PRO A 76 4.63 -11.18 -4.21
N GLY A 77 3.92 -10.10 -4.59
CA GLY A 77 2.53 -10.13 -5.02
C GLY A 77 2.21 -9.04 -6.04
N HIS A 78 0.94 -8.70 -6.19
CA HIS A 78 0.44 -7.77 -7.21
C HIS A 78 -0.13 -6.46 -6.65
N MET A 79 -0.15 -6.30 -5.33
CA MET A 79 -0.41 -5.02 -4.67
C MET A 79 0.90 -4.41 -4.20
N PHE A 80 1.05 -3.09 -4.39
CA PHE A 80 2.29 -2.36 -4.17
C PHE A 80 2.13 -1.37 -3.01
N PRO A 81 2.45 -1.77 -1.76
CA PRO A 81 2.40 -0.87 -0.64
C PRO A 81 3.44 0.24 -0.78
N LEU A 82 3.05 1.46 -0.40
CA LEU A 82 3.93 2.62 -0.34
C LEU A 82 3.94 3.15 1.09
N ARG A 83 5.12 3.33 1.67
CA ARG A 83 5.27 3.95 2.98
C ARG A 83 5.09 5.46 2.87
N ALA A 84 4.01 6.01 3.43
CA ALA A 84 3.83 7.45 3.54
C ALA A 84 4.75 8.03 4.62
N LYS A 85 5.25 9.25 4.37
CA LYS A 85 6.03 9.98 5.37
C LYS A 85 5.14 10.40 6.53
N GLN A 86 5.63 10.21 7.76
CA GLN A 86 4.99 10.77 8.94
C GLN A 86 4.92 12.30 8.82
N GLY A 87 3.77 12.89 9.12
CA GLY A 87 3.48 14.30 8.90
C GLY A 87 2.83 14.64 7.56
N GLY A 88 2.59 13.61 6.72
CA GLY A 88 1.76 13.70 5.53
C GLY A 88 2.26 14.68 4.48
N VAL A 89 1.33 15.31 3.76
CA VAL A 89 1.64 16.25 2.67
C VAL A 89 2.43 17.49 3.10
N LEU A 90 2.44 17.83 4.37
CA LEU A 90 3.22 18.94 4.90
C LEU A 90 4.73 18.61 4.96
N VAL A 91 5.08 17.32 4.97
CA VAL A 91 6.47 16.83 4.97
C VAL A 91 6.91 16.44 3.55
N ARG A 92 6.05 15.74 2.82
CA ARG A 92 6.27 15.37 1.43
C ARG A 92 4.98 15.52 0.63
N ASN A 93 4.96 16.46 -0.31
CA ASN A 93 3.79 16.80 -1.13
C ASN A 93 3.53 15.77 -2.26
N GLY A 94 3.49 14.48 -1.91
CA GLY A 94 3.29 13.37 -2.85
C GLY A 94 1.88 12.79 -2.78
N HIS A 95 1.46 12.09 -3.86
CA HIS A 95 0.18 11.36 -3.90
C HIS A 95 0.11 10.28 -2.80
N THR A 96 1.25 9.70 -2.41
CA THR A 96 1.35 8.72 -1.32
C THR A 96 0.84 9.32 0.00
N GLU A 97 1.38 10.47 0.38
CA GLU A 97 0.99 11.19 1.60
C GLU A 97 -0.43 11.72 1.50
N ALA A 98 -0.79 12.29 0.34
CA ALA A 98 -2.15 12.81 0.11
C ALA A 98 -3.22 11.71 0.25
N THR A 99 -2.94 10.51 -0.24
CA THR A 99 -3.86 9.38 -0.09
C THR A 99 -4.10 9.05 1.39
N VAL A 100 -3.04 8.94 2.18
CA VAL A 100 -3.14 8.63 3.61
C VAL A 100 -3.85 9.75 4.38
N ASP A 101 -3.49 11.02 4.11
CA ASP A 101 -4.12 12.17 4.75
C ASP A 101 -5.62 12.24 4.46
N LEU A 102 -6.04 11.98 3.21
CA LEU A 102 -7.46 11.94 2.84
C LEU A 102 -8.21 10.83 3.57
N MET A 103 -7.60 9.65 3.74
CA MET A 103 -8.20 8.55 4.50
C MET A 103 -8.40 8.94 5.97
N VAL A 104 -7.39 9.56 6.58
CA VAL A 104 -7.48 10.04 7.97
C VAL A 104 -8.55 11.12 8.12
N LEU A 105 -8.58 12.11 7.21
CA LEU A 105 -9.61 13.17 7.21
C LEU A 105 -11.02 12.62 7.04
N ALA A 106 -11.18 11.52 6.31
CA ALA A 106 -12.45 10.82 6.14
C ALA A 106 -12.84 9.96 7.36
N GLY A 107 -12.02 9.90 8.41
CA GLY A 107 -12.26 9.05 9.59
C GLY A 107 -12.05 7.56 9.32
N LEU A 108 -11.29 7.22 8.28
CA LEU A 108 -10.97 5.85 7.87
C LEU A 108 -9.56 5.45 8.35
N LYS A 109 -9.23 4.16 8.21
CA LYS A 109 -7.88 3.67 8.49
C LYS A 109 -6.88 4.28 7.49
N PRO A 110 -5.63 4.58 7.91
CA PRO A 110 -4.64 5.30 7.11
C PRO A 110 -4.01 4.41 6.03
N VAL A 111 -4.85 3.81 5.20
CA VAL A 111 -4.51 2.95 4.06
C VAL A 111 -5.47 3.27 2.92
N GLY A 112 -4.96 3.52 1.73
CA GLY A 112 -5.79 3.80 0.56
C GLY A 112 -5.20 3.22 -0.72
N LEU A 113 -5.90 3.42 -1.83
CA LEU A 113 -5.43 3.03 -3.16
C LEU A 113 -5.25 4.28 -4.02
N CYS A 114 -4.14 4.34 -4.74
CA CYS A 114 -3.90 5.37 -5.74
C CYS A 114 -3.32 4.77 -7.03
N CYS A 115 -3.45 5.52 -8.11
CA CYS A 115 -2.94 5.14 -9.42
C CYS A 115 -2.49 6.39 -10.18
#